data_932d2af08077a992ff3af6bb1888a293
#
_entry.id   932d2af08077a992ff3af6bb1888a293
#
_cell.length_a   1.000
_cell.length_b   1.000
_cell.length_c   1.000
_cell.angle_alpha   90.00
_cell.angle_beta   90.00
_cell.angle_gamma   90.00
#
_symmetry.space_group_name_H-M   'P 1'
#
loop_
_entity.id
_entity.type
_entity.pdbx_description
1 polymer ?
#
loop_
_entity_poly.entity_id
_entity_poly.type
_entity_poly.pdbx_seq_one_letter_code
_entity_poly.pdbx_strand_id
1 'polypeptide(L)'
;MRHRNRMNRLLCGALIAACALATGSGAAPAAADWRATVRQFAKEHFLNPAWGYSHCERDYALARSLAAADHVALDDDVLFAAAYLHDIAAFPPWGGDEPPDHSDVGADAVGKVLDGTGFPLGKLAAVRAAIRTHMYYRDPLAPEAVYLHDADALDWLGAIGVARISALVDPNGGDPDGPKAVRMLQDNLREVPARVVSPAGRALVGPRQAELQRYLKELGEESAEFRNL
;
A
#
# COMPACT_ATOMS: atom_id res chain seq x y z
N MET A 1 93.42 30.22 3.46
CA MET A 1 93.54 31.25 4.54
C MET A 1 92.37 31.06 5.51
N ARG A 2 92.73 30.67 6.69
CA ARG A 2 92.24 31.09 8.01
C ARG A 2 90.70 31.01 8.27
N HIS A 3 90.33 30.06 9.13
CA HIS A 3 89.96 30.20 10.56
C HIS A 3 88.49 30.67 10.77
N ARG A 4 87.66 30.17 11.61
CA ARG A 4 87.76 29.51 12.96
C ARG A 4 86.35 28.97 13.34
N ASN A 5 86.31 27.77 13.81
CA ASN A 5 85.75 27.29 15.07
C ASN A 5 84.79 28.23 15.83
N ARG A 6 83.61 27.78 16.16
CA ARG A 6 83.19 27.59 17.56
C ARG A 6 81.92 26.74 17.71
N MET A 7 82.13 25.76 18.44
CA MET A 7 81.25 24.85 19.15
C MET A 7 80.34 25.62 20.12
N ASN A 8 79.06 25.33 20.21
CA ASN A 8 78.40 25.16 21.52
C ASN A 8 76.97 24.60 21.45
N ARG A 9 76.85 23.51 22.10
CA ARG A 9 75.85 23.10 23.11
C ARG A 9 74.44 22.71 22.65
N LEU A 10 74.22 21.43 22.79
CA LEU A 10 73.06 20.68 23.14
C LEU A 10 72.00 21.43 24.01
N LEU A 11 70.76 21.41 23.55
CA LEU A 11 69.62 21.36 24.45
C LEU A 11 68.59 20.37 23.86
N CYS A 12 68.45 19.23 24.53
CA CYS A 12 67.37 18.28 24.33
C CYS A 12 66.04 18.93 24.69
N GLY A 13 65.17 19.09 23.70
CA GLY A 13 63.75 19.40 23.97
C GLY A 13 62.90 18.21 23.49
N ALA A 14 62.46 17.43 24.43
CA ALA A 14 61.51 16.32 24.14
C ALA A 14 60.19 16.92 23.72
N LEU A 15 59.84 16.80 22.45
CA LEU A 15 58.44 17.03 21.97
C LEU A 15 57.62 15.81 22.32
N ILE A 16 56.75 15.92 23.34
CA ILE A 16 55.66 14.96 23.60
C ILE A 16 54.62 15.22 22.52
N ALA A 17 54.53 14.36 21.53
CA ALA A 17 53.43 14.35 20.60
C ALA A 17 52.20 13.79 21.31
N ALA A 18 51.27 14.67 21.70
CA ALA A 18 49.95 14.27 22.17
C ALA A 18 49.15 13.75 20.95
N CYS A 19 49.03 12.42 20.82
CA CYS A 19 48.04 11.81 19.94
C CYS A 19 46.66 12.09 20.51
N ALA A 20 45.97 13.07 19.98
CA ALA A 20 44.54 13.23 20.16
C ALA A 20 43.82 12.07 19.42
N LEU A 21 43.38 11.08 20.19
CA LEU A 21 42.42 10.09 19.69
C LEU A 21 41.11 10.85 19.44
N ALA A 22 40.87 11.20 18.17
CA ALA A 22 39.56 11.62 17.71
C ALA A 22 38.62 10.41 17.81
N THR A 23 37.88 10.30 18.90
CA THR A 23 36.73 9.41 18.99
C THR A 23 35.68 9.93 18.02
N GLY A 24 35.73 9.47 16.79
CA GLY A 24 34.67 9.64 15.82
C GLY A 24 33.40 9.00 16.40
N SER A 25 32.51 9.83 16.88
CA SER A 25 31.13 9.41 17.22
C SER A 25 30.48 9.06 15.88
N GLY A 26 30.64 7.83 15.43
CA GLY A 26 29.87 7.28 14.33
C GLY A 26 28.42 7.28 14.74
N ALA A 27 27.63 8.26 14.29
CA ALA A 27 26.20 8.16 14.38
C ALA A 27 25.78 6.83 13.75
N ALA A 28 25.11 5.98 14.51
CA ALA A 28 24.51 4.77 13.95
C ALA A 28 23.66 5.20 12.74
N PRO A 29 23.72 4.46 11.63
CA PRO A 29 22.86 4.75 10.49
C PRO A 29 21.43 4.84 11.00
N ALA A 30 20.72 5.93 10.64
CA ALA A 30 19.33 6.09 10.96
C ALA A 30 18.61 4.82 10.49
N ALA A 31 17.81 4.22 11.38
CA ALA A 31 17.03 3.05 11.01
C ALA A 31 16.26 3.39 9.72
N ALA A 32 16.39 2.53 8.72
CA ALA A 32 15.71 2.74 7.45
C ALA A 32 14.22 2.94 7.74
N ASP A 33 13.62 3.98 7.16
CA ASP A 33 12.19 4.22 7.27
C ASP A 33 11.48 3.08 6.51
N TRP A 34 11.05 2.08 7.25
CA TRP A 34 10.38 0.91 6.70
C TRP A 34 9.13 1.27 5.88
N ARG A 35 8.44 2.37 6.25
CA ARG A 35 7.27 2.84 5.50
C ARG A 35 7.67 3.38 4.14
N ALA A 36 8.78 4.12 4.07
CA ALA A 36 9.33 4.57 2.80
C ALA A 36 9.74 3.37 1.93
N THR A 37 10.36 2.34 2.52
CA THR A 37 10.74 1.11 1.82
C THR A 37 9.51 0.38 1.25
N VAL A 38 8.45 0.21 2.04
CA VAL A 38 7.21 -0.45 1.61
C VAL A 38 6.50 0.37 0.51
N ARG A 39 6.45 1.71 0.64
CA ARG A 39 5.88 2.56 -0.44
C ARG A 39 6.67 2.42 -1.74
N GLN A 40 7.98 2.44 -1.66
CA GLN A 40 8.83 2.30 -2.84
C GLN A 40 8.63 0.94 -3.50
N PHE A 41 8.59 -0.12 -2.69
CA PHE A 41 8.27 -1.47 -3.16
C PHE A 41 6.93 -1.52 -3.90
N ALA A 42 5.86 -0.98 -3.33
CA ALA A 42 4.55 -0.95 -3.97
C ALA A 42 4.57 -0.14 -5.29
N LYS A 43 5.29 0.99 -5.34
CA LYS A 43 5.45 1.80 -6.57
C LYS A 43 6.16 1.03 -7.70
N GLU A 44 7.14 0.21 -7.35
CA GLU A 44 7.94 -0.52 -8.32
C GLU A 44 7.24 -1.76 -8.85
N HIS A 45 6.41 -2.40 -8.03
CA HIS A 45 5.85 -3.71 -8.34
C HIS A 45 4.35 -3.68 -8.67
N PHE A 46 3.57 -2.76 -8.11
CA PHE A 46 2.12 -2.76 -8.29
C PHE A 46 1.71 -1.84 -9.44
N LEU A 47 2.01 -2.28 -10.67
CA LEU A 47 1.84 -1.50 -11.90
C LEU A 47 0.52 -1.84 -12.61
N ASN A 48 -0.60 -1.73 -11.88
CA ASN A 48 -1.94 -1.95 -12.43
C ASN A 48 -2.80 -0.70 -12.25
N PRO A 49 -3.58 -0.25 -13.25
CA PRO A 49 -4.38 0.97 -13.14
C PRO A 49 -5.55 0.84 -12.17
N ALA A 50 -6.05 -0.37 -11.90
CA ALA A 50 -7.21 -0.60 -11.02
C ALA A 50 -6.82 -0.92 -9.57
N TRP A 51 -5.84 -1.82 -9.36
CA TRP A 51 -5.41 -2.29 -8.02
C TRP A 51 -3.92 -2.11 -7.76
N GLY A 52 -3.27 -1.14 -8.41
CA GLY A 52 -1.87 -0.82 -8.22
C GLY A 52 -1.62 0.16 -7.07
N TYR A 53 -0.43 0.77 -7.07
CA TYR A 53 0.04 1.66 -6.00
C TYR A 53 -0.96 2.74 -5.57
N SER A 54 -1.63 3.41 -6.53
CA SER A 54 -2.59 4.47 -6.22
C SER A 54 -3.84 3.96 -5.47
N HIS A 55 -4.23 2.71 -5.69
CA HIS A 55 -5.27 2.02 -4.92
C HIS A 55 -4.83 1.83 -3.47
N CYS A 56 -3.63 1.32 -3.23
CA CYS A 56 -3.09 1.17 -1.89
C CYS A 56 -3.08 2.49 -1.10
N GLU A 57 -2.71 3.60 -1.74
CA GLU A 57 -2.73 4.94 -1.11
C GLU A 57 -4.14 5.39 -0.73
N ARG A 58 -5.12 5.16 -1.63
CA ARG A 58 -6.52 5.51 -1.35
C ARG A 58 -7.09 4.70 -0.22
N ASP A 59 -6.84 3.40 -0.21
CA ASP A 59 -7.36 2.50 0.82
C ASP A 59 -6.79 2.82 2.20
N TYR A 60 -5.48 3.06 2.27
CA TYR A 60 -4.87 3.52 3.53
C TYR A 60 -5.49 4.83 4.03
N ALA A 61 -5.66 5.81 3.15
CA ALA A 61 -6.22 7.11 3.52
C ALA A 61 -7.71 6.97 3.92
N LEU A 62 -8.49 6.19 3.17
CA LEU A 62 -9.92 5.98 3.44
C LEU A 62 -10.12 5.19 4.73
N ALA A 63 -9.40 4.09 4.95
CA ALA A 63 -9.49 3.29 6.17
C ALA A 63 -9.24 4.13 7.42
N ARG A 64 -8.22 4.99 7.41
CA ARG A 64 -7.95 5.94 8.50
C ARG A 64 -9.09 6.93 8.72
N SER A 65 -9.65 7.46 7.62
CA SER A 65 -10.77 8.41 7.69
C SER A 65 -12.02 7.77 8.27
N LEU A 66 -12.35 6.54 7.86
CA LEU A 66 -13.49 5.79 8.39
C LEU A 66 -13.32 5.50 9.88
N ALA A 67 -12.15 5.00 10.29
CA ALA A 67 -11.86 4.72 11.69
C ALA A 67 -11.93 5.98 12.56
N ALA A 68 -11.41 7.10 12.05
CA ALA A 68 -11.50 8.38 12.75
C ALA A 68 -12.95 8.86 12.92
N ALA A 69 -13.81 8.68 11.91
CA ALA A 69 -15.22 9.01 11.97
C ALA A 69 -15.99 8.15 12.98
N ASP A 70 -15.61 6.88 13.12
CA ASP A 70 -16.18 5.95 14.10
C ASP A 70 -15.49 6.03 15.48
N HIS A 71 -14.52 6.93 15.66
CA HIS A 71 -13.74 7.08 16.90
C HIS A 71 -12.99 5.81 17.32
N VAL A 72 -12.54 5.00 16.35
CA VAL A 72 -11.80 3.76 16.59
C VAL A 72 -10.30 4.02 16.42
N ALA A 73 -9.52 3.64 17.44
CA ALA A 73 -8.06 3.69 17.38
C ALA A 73 -7.53 2.49 16.60
N LEU A 74 -6.61 2.73 15.67
CA LEU A 74 -5.94 1.70 14.87
C LEU A 74 -4.46 1.63 15.23
N ASP A 75 -3.88 0.44 15.12
CA ASP A 75 -2.43 0.31 15.01
C ASP A 75 -2.02 0.71 13.60
N ASP A 76 -1.51 1.94 13.47
CA ASP A 76 -1.16 2.53 12.17
C ASP A 76 -0.01 1.80 11.47
N ASP A 77 0.85 1.05 12.18
CA ASP A 77 1.87 0.22 11.53
C ASP A 77 1.23 -1.01 10.86
N VAL A 78 0.24 -1.62 11.52
CA VAL A 78 -0.51 -2.74 10.97
C VAL A 78 -1.31 -2.30 9.75
N LEU A 79 -2.09 -1.22 9.90
CA LEU A 79 -2.92 -0.71 8.80
C LEU A 79 -2.07 -0.30 7.61
N PHE A 80 -0.97 0.43 7.84
CA PHE A 80 -0.08 0.87 6.76
C PHE A 80 0.49 -0.33 5.99
N ALA A 81 1.09 -1.29 6.68
CA ALA A 81 1.68 -2.46 6.04
C ALA A 81 0.62 -3.28 5.29
N ALA A 82 -0.55 -3.48 5.89
CA ALA A 82 -1.64 -4.21 5.25
C ALA A 82 -2.17 -3.47 4.01
N ALA A 83 -2.47 -2.18 4.10
CA ALA A 83 -3.03 -1.41 2.99
C ALA A 83 -2.08 -1.28 1.79
N TYR A 84 -0.76 -1.16 2.04
CA TYR A 84 0.20 -1.08 0.93
C TYR A 84 0.58 -2.44 0.33
N LEU A 85 0.23 -3.56 0.98
CA LEU A 85 0.65 -4.90 0.55
C LEU A 85 -0.50 -5.91 0.38
N HIS A 86 -1.78 -5.49 0.55
CA HIS A 86 -2.93 -6.42 0.51
C HIS A 86 -3.03 -7.17 -0.82
N ASP A 87 -2.77 -6.48 -1.92
CA ASP A 87 -2.85 -7.02 -3.28
C ASP A 87 -1.52 -7.58 -3.81
N ILE A 88 -0.52 -7.81 -2.94
CA ILE A 88 0.80 -8.30 -3.38
C ILE A 88 0.71 -9.54 -4.28
N ALA A 89 -0.22 -10.45 -3.99
CA ALA A 89 -0.40 -11.66 -4.78
C ALA A 89 -1.13 -11.46 -6.13
N ALA A 90 -1.58 -10.25 -6.43
CA ALA A 90 -2.03 -9.89 -7.78
C ALA A 90 -0.84 -9.58 -8.73
N PHE A 91 0.40 -9.62 -8.23
CA PHE A 91 1.60 -9.23 -8.97
C PHE A 91 2.70 -10.30 -8.92
N PRO A 92 3.43 -10.52 -10.05
CA PRO A 92 4.60 -11.37 -10.04
C PRO A 92 5.70 -10.81 -9.12
N PRO A 93 6.53 -11.65 -8.50
CA PRO A 93 6.51 -13.11 -8.50
C PRO A 93 5.67 -13.74 -7.37
N TRP A 94 4.83 -12.95 -6.66
CA TRP A 94 4.13 -13.41 -5.44
C TRP A 94 2.82 -14.14 -5.75
N GLY A 95 2.17 -13.80 -6.82
CA GLY A 95 0.94 -14.44 -7.28
C GLY A 95 1.10 -15.12 -8.63
N GLY A 96 0.09 -15.91 -8.99
CA GLY A 96 -0.04 -16.59 -10.27
C GLY A 96 -1.49 -16.52 -10.76
N ASP A 97 -1.71 -16.99 -11.99
CA ASP A 97 -3.01 -16.89 -12.69
C ASP A 97 -4.08 -17.87 -12.17
N GLU A 98 -3.73 -18.73 -11.20
CA GLU A 98 -4.63 -19.78 -10.69
C GLU A 98 -4.79 -19.71 -9.16
N PRO A 99 -5.97 -20.15 -8.61
CA PRO A 99 -6.22 -20.18 -7.16
C PRO A 99 -5.16 -20.97 -6.40
N PRO A 100 -4.82 -20.59 -5.18
CA PRO A 100 -5.72 -20.10 -4.13
C PRO A 100 -5.97 -18.60 -4.18
N ASP A 101 -6.99 -18.15 -3.40
CA ASP A 101 -7.38 -16.75 -3.25
C ASP A 101 -6.16 -15.86 -3.00
N HIS A 102 -6.02 -14.77 -3.77
CA HIS A 102 -4.87 -13.87 -3.67
C HIS A 102 -4.70 -13.26 -2.27
N SER A 103 -5.79 -13.11 -1.50
CA SER A 103 -5.75 -12.64 -0.12
C SER A 103 -4.98 -13.60 0.80
N ASP A 104 -5.19 -14.92 0.62
CA ASP A 104 -4.47 -15.94 1.38
C ASP A 104 -3.00 -16.00 0.97
N VAL A 105 -2.73 -16.00 -0.33
CA VAL A 105 -1.35 -15.99 -0.87
C VAL A 105 -0.60 -14.73 -0.44
N GLY A 106 -1.24 -13.57 -0.51
CA GLY A 106 -0.68 -12.29 -0.08
C GLY A 106 -0.34 -12.27 1.40
N ALA A 107 -1.26 -12.77 2.24
CA ALA A 107 -1.03 -12.88 3.68
C ALA A 107 0.17 -13.78 4.02
N ASP A 108 0.41 -14.83 3.23
CA ASP A 108 1.56 -15.71 3.43
C ASP A 108 2.87 -15.08 2.89
N ALA A 109 2.80 -14.34 1.81
CA ALA A 109 3.95 -13.71 1.16
C ALA A 109 4.47 -12.48 1.90
N VAL A 110 3.58 -11.68 2.53
CA VAL A 110 3.90 -10.35 3.07
C VAL A 110 5.07 -10.33 4.06
N GLY A 111 5.25 -11.41 4.84
CA GLY A 111 6.35 -11.51 5.79
C GLY A 111 7.72 -11.45 5.14
N LYS A 112 7.87 -11.96 3.91
CA LYS A 112 9.13 -11.93 3.16
C LYS A 112 9.49 -10.51 2.67
N VAL A 113 8.47 -9.70 2.41
CA VAL A 113 8.65 -8.31 1.97
C VAL A 113 8.97 -7.39 3.15
N LEU A 114 8.36 -7.65 4.32
CA LEU A 114 8.58 -6.85 5.53
C LEU A 114 9.89 -7.21 6.26
N ASP A 115 10.41 -8.42 6.04
CA ASP A 115 11.68 -8.85 6.65
C ASP A 115 12.84 -7.95 6.20
N GLY A 116 13.69 -7.59 7.17
CA GLY A 116 14.85 -6.73 6.91
C GLY A 116 14.54 -5.25 6.63
N THR A 117 13.26 -4.83 6.54
CA THR A 117 12.89 -3.42 6.31
C THR A 117 12.99 -2.54 7.56
N GLY A 118 12.96 -3.14 8.75
CA GLY A 118 12.79 -2.46 10.03
C GLY A 118 11.34 -2.42 10.53
N PHE A 119 10.41 -3.06 9.81
CA PHE A 119 9.04 -3.26 10.28
C PHE A 119 9.01 -4.04 11.61
N PRO A 120 8.19 -3.66 12.61
CA PRO A 120 8.07 -4.38 13.87
C PRO A 120 7.39 -5.75 13.68
N LEU A 121 8.18 -6.80 13.40
CA LEU A 121 7.71 -8.14 13.04
C LEU A 121 6.76 -8.77 14.07
N GLY A 122 6.76 -8.31 15.32
CA GLY A 122 5.76 -8.71 16.31
C GLY A 122 4.31 -8.39 15.90
N LYS A 123 4.10 -7.46 14.96
CA LYS A 123 2.79 -7.07 14.42
C LYS A 123 2.41 -7.86 13.14
N LEU A 124 3.29 -8.71 12.63
CA LEU A 124 3.08 -9.41 11.35
C LEU A 124 1.82 -10.28 11.34
N ALA A 125 1.45 -10.89 12.47
CA ALA A 125 0.24 -11.69 12.55
C ALA A 125 -1.04 -10.85 12.30
N ALA A 126 -1.09 -9.63 12.82
CA ALA A 126 -2.20 -8.70 12.59
C ALA A 126 -2.23 -8.20 11.13
N VAL A 127 -1.07 -7.90 10.53
CA VAL A 127 -0.98 -7.56 9.10
C VAL A 127 -1.52 -8.68 8.22
N ARG A 128 -1.11 -9.92 8.48
CA ARG A 128 -1.60 -11.10 7.75
C ARG A 128 -3.10 -11.31 7.90
N ALA A 129 -3.65 -11.09 9.10
CA ALA A 129 -5.09 -11.19 9.33
C ALA A 129 -5.86 -10.14 8.53
N ALA A 130 -5.38 -8.90 8.49
CA ALA A 130 -6.00 -7.83 7.71
C ALA A 130 -5.93 -8.13 6.20
N ILE A 131 -4.78 -8.55 5.68
CA ILE A 131 -4.63 -8.94 4.26
C ILE A 131 -5.55 -10.11 3.92
N ARG A 132 -5.62 -11.14 4.76
CA ARG A 132 -6.45 -12.32 4.49
C ARG A 132 -7.94 -12.03 4.37
N THR A 133 -8.41 -10.94 4.96
CA THR A 133 -9.83 -10.60 5.02
C THR A 133 -10.17 -9.25 4.35
N HIS A 134 -9.29 -8.70 3.51
CA HIS A 134 -9.53 -7.41 2.85
C HIS A 134 -10.64 -7.46 1.80
N MET A 135 -10.77 -8.58 1.07
CA MET A 135 -11.78 -8.71 0.02
C MET A 135 -13.20 -8.67 0.57
N TYR A 136 -14.09 -7.97 -0.12
CA TYR A 136 -15.48 -7.72 0.31
C TYR A 136 -16.30 -8.99 0.62
N TYR A 137 -15.93 -10.16 0.13
CA TYR A 137 -16.59 -11.43 0.41
C TYR A 137 -16.03 -12.17 1.64
N ARG A 138 -15.07 -11.57 2.35
CA ARG A 138 -14.48 -12.11 3.59
C ARG A 138 -15.07 -11.42 4.82
N ASP A 139 -14.87 -12.02 5.98
CA ASP A 139 -15.39 -11.52 7.26
C ASP A 139 -14.23 -10.99 8.14
N PRO A 140 -13.97 -9.67 8.15
CA PRO A 140 -12.90 -9.08 8.95
C PRO A 140 -13.32 -8.99 10.43
N LEU A 141 -12.36 -9.21 11.37
CA LEU A 141 -12.64 -9.22 12.81
C LEU A 141 -11.91 -8.11 13.58
N ALA A 142 -10.63 -7.87 13.28
CA ALA A 142 -9.83 -6.86 13.97
C ALA A 142 -10.10 -5.45 13.38
N PRO A 143 -9.92 -4.37 14.15
CA PRO A 143 -10.18 -3.02 13.66
C PRO A 143 -9.46 -2.70 12.34
N GLU A 144 -8.16 -2.96 12.25
CA GLU A 144 -7.38 -2.69 11.03
C GLU A 144 -7.90 -3.49 9.82
N ALA A 145 -8.33 -4.74 10.06
CA ALA A 145 -8.93 -5.58 9.03
C ALA A 145 -10.29 -5.04 8.58
N VAL A 146 -11.15 -4.62 9.52
CA VAL A 146 -12.48 -4.05 9.21
C VAL A 146 -12.36 -2.79 8.36
N TYR A 147 -11.49 -1.86 8.74
CA TYR A 147 -11.38 -0.59 8.02
C TYR A 147 -10.64 -0.73 6.69
N LEU A 148 -9.67 -1.65 6.55
CA LEU A 148 -9.06 -1.96 5.26
C LEU A 148 -10.08 -2.62 4.31
N HIS A 149 -10.81 -3.63 4.78
CA HIS A 149 -11.88 -4.30 4.05
C HIS A 149 -12.92 -3.30 3.52
N ASP A 150 -13.39 -2.39 4.37
CA ASP A 150 -14.38 -1.39 3.97
C ASP A 150 -13.83 -0.35 3.01
N ALA A 151 -12.54 0.03 3.15
CA ALA A 151 -11.89 0.95 2.23
C ALA A 151 -11.76 0.34 0.84
N ASP A 152 -11.27 -0.90 0.73
CA ASP A 152 -11.19 -1.63 -0.52
C ASP A 152 -12.56 -1.85 -1.15
N ALA A 153 -13.56 -2.33 -0.38
CA ALA A 153 -14.93 -2.49 -0.84
C ALA A 153 -15.51 -1.18 -1.40
N LEU A 154 -15.33 -0.07 -0.70
CA LEU A 154 -15.81 1.24 -1.14
C LEU A 154 -15.06 1.77 -2.38
N ASP A 155 -13.80 1.37 -2.58
CA ASP A 155 -13.02 1.78 -3.76
C ASP A 155 -13.51 1.09 -5.05
N TRP A 156 -14.37 0.07 -4.96
CA TRP A 156 -15.10 -0.52 -6.09
C TRP A 156 -16.41 0.19 -6.45
N LEU A 157 -16.84 1.18 -5.67
CA LEU A 157 -18.10 1.90 -5.86
C LEU A 157 -17.88 3.37 -6.26
N GLY A 158 -18.92 4.00 -6.78
CA GLY A 158 -18.92 5.41 -7.12
C GLY A 158 -17.99 5.76 -8.30
N ALA A 159 -17.60 7.02 -8.39
CA ALA A 159 -16.77 7.52 -9.49
C ALA A 159 -15.39 6.84 -9.57
N ILE A 160 -14.79 6.50 -8.40
CA ILE A 160 -13.50 5.82 -8.39
C ILE A 160 -13.61 4.38 -8.89
N GLY A 161 -14.69 3.66 -8.53
CA GLY A 161 -14.95 2.32 -9.06
C GLY A 161 -15.10 2.32 -10.58
N VAL A 162 -15.81 3.30 -11.14
CA VAL A 162 -15.91 3.52 -12.59
C VAL A 162 -14.52 3.73 -13.19
N ALA A 163 -13.73 4.65 -12.64
CA ALA A 163 -12.40 4.96 -13.17
C ALA A 163 -11.47 3.73 -13.16
N ARG A 164 -11.48 2.93 -12.08
CA ARG A 164 -10.69 1.71 -11.95
C ARG A 164 -11.05 0.68 -13.02
N ILE A 165 -12.34 0.36 -13.18
CA ILE A 165 -12.80 -0.63 -14.14
C ILE A 165 -12.59 -0.16 -15.58
N SER A 166 -12.88 1.12 -15.88
CA SER A 166 -12.66 1.68 -17.23
C SER A 166 -11.18 1.65 -17.64
N ALA A 167 -10.27 1.81 -16.67
CA ALA A 167 -8.83 1.76 -16.94
C ALA A 167 -8.30 0.36 -17.28
N LEU A 168 -9.08 -0.70 -17.02
CA LEU A 168 -8.72 -2.07 -17.37
C LEU A 168 -9.04 -2.44 -18.82
N VAL A 169 -9.96 -1.71 -19.47
CA VAL A 169 -10.40 -2.04 -20.84
C VAL A 169 -9.20 -2.08 -21.78
N ASP A 170 -9.04 -3.19 -22.51
CA ASP A 170 -7.96 -3.33 -23.49
C ASP A 170 -8.25 -2.47 -24.74
N PRO A 171 -7.44 -1.45 -25.01
CA PRO A 171 -7.63 -0.57 -26.17
C PRO A 171 -7.42 -1.28 -27.51
N ASN A 172 -6.89 -2.50 -27.52
CA ASN A 172 -6.68 -3.30 -28.71
C ASN A 172 -7.82 -4.30 -28.99
N GLY A 173 -8.94 -4.19 -28.25
CA GLY A 173 -10.09 -5.06 -28.39
C GLY A 173 -9.94 -6.43 -27.73
N GLY A 174 -9.04 -6.55 -26.75
CA GLY A 174 -8.87 -7.74 -25.90
C GLY A 174 -9.82 -7.75 -24.71
N ASP A 175 -9.46 -8.48 -23.68
CA ASP A 175 -10.25 -8.68 -22.46
C ASP A 175 -9.65 -7.93 -21.27
N PRO A 176 -10.44 -7.13 -20.50
CA PRO A 176 -11.88 -6.92 -20.69
C PRO A 176 -12.21 -5.94 -21.83
N ASP A 177 -13.28 -6.25 -22.56
CA ASP A 177 -13.93 -5.32 -23.49
C ASP A 177 -14.87 -4.34 -22.76
N GLY A 178 -15.45 -3.38 -23.48
CA GLY A 178 -16.41 -2.42 -22.93
C GLY A 178 -17.60 -3.07 -22.24
N PRO A 179 -18.33 -4.02 -22.89
CA PRO A 179 -19.42 -4.77 -22.29
C PRO A 179 -19.01 -5.57 -21.04
N LYS A 180 -17.81 -6.14 -20.99
CA LYS A 180 -17.32 -6.83 -19.79
C LYS A 180 -17.04 -5.86 -18.64
N ALA A 181 -16.45 -4.72 -18.92
CA ALA A 181 -16.26 -3.65 -17.93
C ALA A 181 -17.60 -3.20 -17.32
N VAL A 182 -18.63 -3.06 -18.16
CA VAL A 182 -20.00 -2.75 -17.66
C VAL A 182 -20.52 -3.85 -16.73
N ARG A 183 -20.36 -5.12 -17.11
CA ARG A 183 -20.77 -6.23 -16.22
C ARG A 183 -20.03 -6.20 -14.89
N MET A 184 -18.73 -5.93 -14.89
CA MET A 184 -17.95 -5.78 -13.64
C MET A 184 -18.49 -4.66 -12.75
N LEU A 185 -18.85 -3.51 -13.33
CA LEU A 185 -19.48 -2.40 -12.59
C LEU A 185 -20.86 -2.78 -12.04
N GLN A 186 -21.67 -3.51 -12.81
CA GLN A 186 -22.98 -4.00 -12.37
C GLN A 186 -22.85 -5.03 -11.24
N ASP A 187 -21.86 -5.91 -11.31
CA ASP A 187 -21.57 -6.89 -10.28
C ASP A 187 -21.12 -6.21 -8.98
N ASN A 188 -20.21 -5.23 -9.07
CA ASN A 188 -19.80 -4.44 -7.92
C ASN A 188 -20.98 -3.71 -7.27
N LEU A 189 -21.85 -3.11 -8.08
CA LEU A 189 -23.06 -2.43 -7.60
C LEU A 189 -24.01 -3.37 -6.85
N ARG A 190 -24.11 -4.63 -7.26
CA ARG A 190 -24.97 -5.64 -6.68
C ARG A 190 -24.38 -6.26 -5.40
N GLU A 191 -23.09 -6.54 -5.41
CA GLU A 191 -22.46 -7.41 -4.40
C GLU A 191 -21.81 -6.64 -3.25
N VAL A 192 -21.12 -5.55 -3.56
CA VAL A 192 -20.27 -4.84 -2.59
C VAL A 192 -21.06 -4.12 -1.46
N PRO A 193 -22.19 -3.43 -1.74
CA PRO A 193 -22.86 -2.57 -0.76
C PRO A 193 -23.25 -3.26 0.54
N ALA A 194 -23.71 -4.50 0.46
CA ALA A 194 -24.15 -5.27 1.63
C ALA A 194 -22.97 -5.79 2.49
N ARG A 195 -21.76 -5.67 1.99
CA ARG A 195 -20.55 -6.21 2.61
C ARG A 195 -19.76 -5.21 3.45
N VAL A 196 -20.06 -3.92 3.32
CA VAL A 196 -19.42 -2.88 4.13
C VAL A 196 -19.88 -3.00 5.58
N VAL A 197 -18.94 -3.07 6.52
CA VAL A 197 -19.17 -3.49 7.90
C VAL A 197 -19.23 -2.31 8.89
N SER A 198 -18.30 -1.35 8.78
CA SER A 198 -18.21 -0.22 9.73
C SER A 198 -19.33 0.77 9.57
N PRO A 199 -19.74 1.48 10.65
CA PRO A 199 -20.77 2.52 10.57
C PRO A 199 -20.41 3.64 9.58
N ALA A 200 -19.20 4.15 9.64
CA ALA A 200 -18.73 5.20 8.73
C ALA A 200 -18.66 4.72 7.28
N GLY A 201 -18.24 3.48 7.06
CA GLY A 201 -18.24 2.86 5.73
C GLY A 201 -19.65 2.76 5.16
N ARG A 202 -20.61 2.24 5.93
CA ARG A 202 -22.03 2.14 5.53
C ARG A 202 -22.63 3.49 5.18
N ALA A 203 -22.24 4.56 5.86
CA ALA A 203 -22.71 5.91 5.54
C ALA A 203 -22.29 6.37 4.14
N LEU A 204 -21.15 5.86 3.60
CA LEU A 204 -20.68 6.17 2.27
C LEU A 204 -21.27 5.29 1.16
N VAL A 205 -21.86 4.16 1.51
CA VAL A 205 -22.41 3.21 0.51
C VAL A 205 -23.48 3.89 -0.35
N GLY A 206 -24.50 4.49 0.26
CA GLY A 206 -25.63 5.07 -0.48
C GLY A 206 -25.20 6.12 -1.53
N PRO A 207 -24.41 7.14 -1.17
CA PRO A 207 -23.90 8.12 -2.13
C PRO A 207 -23.08 7.48 -3.26
N ARG A 208 -22.21 6.51 -2.97
CA ARG A 208 -21.39 5.83 -4.00
C ARG A 208 -22.20 4.91 -4.90
N GLN A 209 -23.21 4.22 -4.36
CA GLN A 209 -24.16 3.45 -5.15
C GLN A 209 -24.94 4.34 -6.14
N ALA A 210 -25.49 5.46 -5.64
CA ALA A 210 -26.25 6.39 -6.48
C ALA A 210 -25.39 6.94 -7.64
N GLU A 211 -24.14 7.26 -7.39
CA GLU A 211 -23.20 7.71 -8.42
C GLU A 211 -22.95 6.64 -9.49
N LEU A 212 -22.67 5.40 -9.08
CA LEU A 212 -22.46 4.30 -10.00
C LEU A 212 -23.73 3.94 -10.79
N GLN A 213 -24.90 3.96 -10.14
CA GLN A 213 -26.18 3.77 -10.82
C GLN A 213 -26.45 4.83 -11.88
N ARG A 214 -26.20 6.11 -11.54
CA ARG A 214 -26.34 7.21 -12.49
C ARG A 214 -25.43 7.04 -13.69
N TYR A 215 -24.16 6.70 -13.47
CA TYR A 215 -23.20 6.44 -14.54
C TYR A 215 -23.67 5.32 -15.47
N LEU A 216 -24.05 4.16 -14.92
CA LEU A 216 -24.51 3.02 -15.71
C LEU A 216 -25.79 3.33 -16.52
N LYS A 217 -26.71 4.11 -15.94
CA LYS A 217 -27.92 4.55 -16.64
C LYS A 217 -27.56 5.44 -17.83
N GLU A 218 -26.77 6.48 -17.63
CA GLU A 218 -26.38 7.42 -18.69
C GLU A 218 -25.58 6.69 -19.79
N LEU A 219 -24.62 5.85 -19.41
CA LEU A 219 -23.86 5.06 -20.38
C LEU A 219 -24.74 4.12 -21.20
N GLY A 220 -25.73 3.48 -20.59
CA GLY A 220 -26.71 2.63 -21.31
C GLY A 220 -27.52 3.42 -22.32
N GLU A 221 -28.01 4.62 -21.95
CA GLU A 221 -28.76 5.52 -22.86
C GLU A 221 -27.90 5.98 -24.05
N GLU A 222 -26.61 6.31 -23.81
CA GLU A 222 -25.70 6.80 -24.85
C GLU A 222 -25.15 5.70 -25.76
N SER A 223 -25.15 4.45 -25.32
CA SER A 223 -24.55 3.31 -26.04
C SER A 223 -25.54 2.26 -26.56
N ALA A 224 -26.81 2.64 -26.72
CA ALA A 224 -27.88 1.74 -27.14
C ALA A 224 -27.96 0.46 -26.26
N GLU A 225 -28.10 0.65 -24.96
CA GLU A 225 -28.11 -0.44 -23.98
C GLU A 225 -26.83 -1.28 -24.03
N PHE A 226 -25.70 -0.60 -24.04
CA PHE A 226 -24.33 -1.16 -24.04
C PHE A 226 -23.94 -1.94 -25.30
N ARG A 227 -24.74 -1.89 -26.36
CA ARG A 227 -24.43 -2.62 -27.62
C ARG A 227 -23.32 -1.98 -28.46
N ASN A 228 -23.06 -0.70 -28.22
CA ASN A 228 -22.08 0.09 -28.98
C ASN A 228 -20.87 0.51 -28.10
N LEU A 229 -20.43 -0.39 -27.25
CA LEU A 229 -19.23 -0.22 -26.43
C LEU A 229 -18.08 -1.06 -26.96
#